data_7baa611e7720554c0753a21f9e4b4eef
#
_entry.id   7baa611e7720554c0753a21f9e4b4eef
#
_cell.length_a   1.000
_cell.length_b   1.000
_cell.length_c   1.000
_cell.angle_alpha   90.00
_cell.angle_beta   90.00
_cell.angle_gamma   90.00
#
_symmetry.space_group_name_H-M   'P 1'
#
loop_
_entity.id
_entity.type
_entity.pdbx_description
1 polymer ?
#
loop_
_entity_poly.entity_id
_entity_poly.type
_entity_poly.pdbx_seq_one_letter_code
_entity_poly.pdbx_strand_id
1 'polypeptide(L)'
;RVEPAAREGGAGIGAVLVVAGDDLHRQAGGAGGFGGRGGFQAPPARGEDILIDIGGPERLSLHAATIAPESACTSMQLHLQVSPGDFATNWNAAQVIAGPQLALGANSPFFFGHELWSETRIELFTQATDTRPEELKTQGVRPRVWFGERWITSIFDLFEENVRYFPSLLPELSDEDPVAELAAGRTPKLSELRLHNGTIYRWNRPVYDVVGGRPHLRVENRVLPAGPTVLDMLANSAFYYGLLRALADDDRPIWTKLSFAAAERNFRAAAQYGIDARLYWPGYGEVTADELVLRELLPLAHEGLRQWG
;
A
#
# COMPACT_ATOMS: atom_id res chain seq x y z
N ARG A 1 19.01 3.04 8.06
CA ARG A 1 18.74 4.29 7.32
C ARG A 1 19.88 4.51 6.34
N VAL A 2 19.59 4.44 5.05
CA VAL A 2 20.47 4.99 4.02
C VAL A 2 19.79 6.28 3.56
N GLU A 3 20.35 7.43 3.86
CA GLU A 3 19.87 8.71 3.34
C GLU A 3 20.40 8.85 1.89
N PRO A 4 19.52 9.01 0.89
CA PRO A 4 19.98 9.36 -0.45
C PRO A 4 20.26 10.85 -0.52
N ALA A 5 21.39 11.22 -1.13
CA ALA A 5 21.72 12.59 -1.49
C ALA A 5 20.66 13.14 -2.47
N ALA A 6 20.02 14.24 -2.12
CA ALA A 6 19.07 14.94 -2.97
C ALA A 6 19.79 15.47 -4.23
N ARG A 7 19.45 14.94 -5.39
CA ARG A 7 19.68 15.62 -6.68
C ARG A 7 18.50 16.55 -6.96
N GLU A 8 18.79 17.78 -7.29
CA GLU A 8 17.78 18.77 -7.68
C GLU A 8 17.01 18.26 -8.92
N GLY A 9 15.70 18.13 -8.80
CA GLY A 9 14.77 17.89 -9.93
C GLY A 9 14.49 16.44 -10.34
N GLY A 10 15.03 15.43 -9.66
CA GLY A 10 14.77 14.02 -9.97
C GLY A 10 13.85 13.32 -8.97
N ALA A 11 13.08 12.33 -9.43
CA ALA A 11 12.33 11.44 -8.56
C ALA A 11 13.28 10.73 -7.57
N GLY A 12 13.05 10.89 -6.27
CA GLY A 12 13.84 10.24 -5.22
C GLY A 12 13.34 8.83 -4.94
N ILE A 13 14.21 7.83 -5.06
CA ILE A 13 13.91 6.44 -4.68
C ILE A 13 14.33 6.23 -3.23
N GLY A 14 13.45 5.67 -2.42
CA GLY A 14 13.76 5.25 -1.06
C GLY A 14 13.10 3.90 -0.76
N ALA A 15 13.88 2.92 -0.34
CA ALA A 15 13.37 1.68 0.22
C ALA A 15 13.51 1.71 1.73
N VAL A 16 12.41 1.46 2.45
CA VAL A 16 12.40 1.35 3.91
C VAL A 16 11.87 -0.02 4.27
N LEU A 17 12.69 -0.81 4.94
CA LEU A 17 12.20 -2.04 5.57
C LEU A 17 11.41 -1.65 6.82
N VAL A 18 10.12 -1.94 6.83
CA VAL A 18 9.26 -1.75 7.99
C VAL A 18 8.85 -3.12 8.50
N VAL A 19 9.19 -3.37 9.75
CA VAL A 19 8.63 -4.51 10.49
C VAL A 19 7.27 -4.07 11.02
N ALA A 20 6.22 -4.83 10.75
CA ALA A 20 4.86 -4.52 11.21
C ALA A 20 4.84 -4.30 12.73
N GLY A 21 4.13 -3.27 13.17
CA GLY A 21 4.08 -2.84 14.58
C GLY A 21 4.71 -1.47 14.84
N ASP A 22 5.66 -1.02 14.02
CA ASP A 22 6.33 0.27 14.21
C ASP A 22 5.60 1.47 13.59
N ASP A 23 4.76 1.27 12.59
CA ASP A 23 4.14 2.36 11.83
C ASP A 23 3.06 3.10 12.63
N LEU A 24 2.23 2.39 13.38
CA LEU A 24 1.21 3.01 14.23
C LEU A 24 1.84 3.78 15.39
N HIS A 25 2.97 3.29 15.93
CA HIS A 25 3.72 3.98 16.99
C HIS A 25 4.44 5.24 16.49
N ARG A 26 4.93 5.27 15.25
CA ARG A 26 5.64 6.43 14.70
C ARG A 26 4.72 7.54 14.23
N GLN A 27 3.53 7.20 13.75
CA GLN A 27 2.53 8.19 13.32
C GLN A 27 1.86 8.87 14.52
N ALA A 28 1.71 8.17 15.65
CA ALA A 28 1.24 8.75 16.90
C ALA A 28 2.32 9.49 17.71
N GLY A 29 3.60 9.23 17.46
CA GLY A 29 4.74 9.77 18.21
C GLY A 29 5.36 11.07 17.68
N GLY A 30 4.82 11.66 16.61
CA GLY A 30 5.28 12.94 16.05
C GLY A 30 4.85 14.18 16.81
N ALA A 31 4.00 14.05 17.81
CA ALA A 31 3.60 15.13 18.73
C ALA A 31 4.05 14.75 20.15
N GLY A 32 5.13 15.40 20.61
CA GLY A 32 5.61 15.56 21.98
C GLY A 32 5.39 14.40 22.95
N GLY A 33 6.51 13.90 23.49
CA GLY A 33 6.62 12.77 24.39
C GLY A 33 5.50 12.60 25.41
N PHE A 34 4.84 11.46 25.32
CA PHE A 34 4.12 10.86 26.43
C PHE A 34 4.74 9.51 26.74
N GLY A 35 5.57 9.49 27.80
CA GLY A 35 5.95 8.26 28.47
C GLY A 35 4.71 7.65 29.14
N GLY A 36 4.15 6.63 28.53
CA GLY A 36 3.04 5.84 29.08
C GLY A 36 3.09 4.44 28.51
N ARG A 37 3.24 3.42 29.38
CA ARG A 37 3.06 2.01 29.03
C ARG A 37 1.59 1.80 28.66
N GLY A 38 1.25 2.01 27.41
CA GLY A 38 -0.05 1.69 26.83
C GLY A 38 0.20 1.09 25.46
N GLY A 39 0.17 -0.24 25.38
CA GLY A 39 0.02 -0.88 24.09
C GLY A 39 -1.18 -0.25 23.40
N PHE A 40 -1.05 0.07 22.10
CA PHE A 40 -2.18 0.51 21.29
C PHE A 40 -3.16 -0.67 21.24
N GLN A 41 -4.09 -0.65 22.15
CA GLN A 41 -5.28 -1.49 22.01
C GLN A 41 -6.03 -0.88 20.85
N ALA A 42 -6.28 -1.64 19.79
CA ALA A 42 -7.32 -1.29 18.85
C ALA A 42 -8.53 -0.88 19.71
N PRO A 43 -9.03 0.36 19.61
CA PRO A 43 -10.08 0.76 20.51
C PRO A 43 -11.20 -0.25 20.35
N PRO A 44 -11.94 -0.55 21.38
CA PRO A 44 -13.17 -1.34 21.31
C PRO A 44 -14.25 -0.51 20.59
N ALA A 45 -13.93 -0.04 19.38
CA ALA A 45 -14.90 0.59 18.51
C ALA A 45 -16.03 -0.38 18.18
N ARG A 46 -15.79 -1.68 18.41
CA ARG A 46 -16.72 -2.76 18.13
C ARG A 46 -17.26 -3.44 19.39
N GLY A 47 -16.53 -3.42 20.50
CA GLY A 47 -16.92 -4.13 21.74
C GLY A 47 -16.95 -5.66 21.61
N GLU A 48 -16.52 -6.21 20.46
CA GLU A 48 -16.55 -7.63 20.13
C GLU A 48 -15.20 -8.05 19.53
N ASP A 49 -14.86 -9.32 19.72
CA ASP A 49 -13.68 -9.94 19.10
C ASP A 49 -13.81 -9.93 17.57
N ILE A 50 -12.70 -9.75 16.88
CA ILE A 50 -12.66 -9.78 15.42
C ILE A 50 -12.61 -11.23 14.96
N LEU A 51 -13.59 -11.66 14.16
CA LEU A 51 -13.54 -12.94 13.48
C LEU A 51 -12.55 -12.88 12.32
N ILE A 52 -11.56 -13.77 12.35
CA ILE A 52 -10.65 -14.06 11.25
C ILE A 52 -11.03 -15.43 10.71
N ASP A 53 -11.44 -15.49 9.44
CA ASP A 53 -11.86 -16.72 8.77
C ASP A 53 -11.26 -16.76 7.37
N ILE A 54 -10.16 -17.48 7.22
CA ILE A 54 -9.39 -17.57 5.97
C ILE A 54 -9.41 -19.02 5.50
N GLY A 55 -9.97 -19.26 4.31
CA GLY A 55 -9.92 -20.53 3.61
C GLY A 55 -8.82 -20.55 2.57
N GLY A 56 -8.04 -21.62 2.56
CA GLY A 56 -6.98 -21.92 1.59
C GLY A 56 -6.90 -23.42 1.39
N PRO A 57 -5.70 -24.02 1.24
CA PRO A 57 -5.51 -25.47 1.34
C PRO A 57 -6.07 -26.04 2.65
N GLU A 58 -5.88 -25.31 3.73
CA GLU A 58 -6.55 -25.53 5.02
C GLU A 58 -7.48 -24.34 5.33
N ARG A 59 -8.17 -24.39 6.47
CA ARG A 59 -9.01 -23.30 6.94
C ARG A 59 -8.63 -22.90 8.36
N LEU A 60 -8.42 -21.60 8.56
CA LEU A 60 -8.26 -21.00 9.86
C LEU A 60 -9.51 -20.20 10.21
N SER A 61 -10.14 -20.48 11.36
CA SER A 61 -11.23 -19.67 11.90
C SER A 61 -10.98 -19.43 13.39
N LEU A 62 -10.81 -18.16 13.77
CA LEU A 62 -10.55 -17.76 15.16
C LEU A 62 -11.13 -16.38 15.47
N HIS A 63 -11.36 -16.11 16.74
CA HIS A 63 -11.72 -14.80 17.24
C HIS A 63 -10.50 -14.14 17.90
N ALA A 64 -10.14 -12.97 17.44
CA ALA A 64 -9.02 -12.19 17.93
C ALA A 64 -9.50 -11.01 18.79
N ALA A 65 -9.14 -11.03 20.07
CA ALA A 65 -9.43 -9.96 21.03
C ALA A 65 -8.38 -8.81 20.97
N THR A 66 -7.34 -8.97 20.16
CA THR A 66 -6.18 -8.05 20.10
C THR A 66 -5.72 -7.82 18.67
N ILE A 67 -4.84 -6.84 18.49
CA ILE A 67 -4.17 -6.55 17.21
C ILE A 67 -3.01 -7.51 16.87
N ALA A 68 -2.82 -8.58 17.65
CA ALA A 68 -1.72 -9.52 17.41
C ALA A 68 -1.68 -10.11 15.98
N PRO A 69 -2.82 -10.46 15.35
CA PRO A 69 -2.83 -10.90 13.96
C PRO A 69 -2.30 -9.86 12.98
N GLU A 70 -2.68 -8.59 13.15
CA GLU A 70 -2.15 -7.48 12.34
C GLU A 70 -0.64 -7.33 12.53
N SER A 71 -0.17 -7.39 13.78
CA SER A 71 1.25 -7.26 14.12
C SER A 71 2.13 -8.37 13.54
N ALA A 72 1.55 -9.52 13.19
CA ALA A 72 2.25 -10.60 12.52
C ALA A 72 2.48 -10.34 11.02
N CYS A 73 1.82 -9.34 10.43
CA CYS A 73 1.90 -9.00 9.00
C CYS A 73 3.17 -8.23 8.66
N THR A 74 4.36 -8.85 8.77
CA THR A 74 5.62 -8.21 8.40
C THR A 74 5.66 -7.88 6.91
N SER A 75 6.13 -6.68 6.56
CA SER A 75 6.11 -6.21 5.18
C SER A 75 7.30 -5.33 4.85
N MET A 76 7.54 -5.15 3.55
CA MET A 76 8.49 -4.20 3.00
C MET A 76 7.71 -3.02 2.41
N GLN A 77 8.20 -1.80 2.62
CA GLN A 77 7.61 -0.59 2.04
C GLN A 77 8.60 0.05 1.08
N LEU A 78 8.12 0.37 -0.12
CA LEU A 78 8.89 1.05 -1.15
C LEU A 78 8.28 2.43 -1.39
N HIS A 79 9.11 3.46 -1.34
CA HIS A 79 8.68 4.84 -1.51
C HIS A 79 9.26 5.43 -2.78
N LEU A 80 8.40 6.00 -3.62
CA LEU A 80 8.80 6.80 -4.76
C LEU A 80 8.31 8.24 -4.56
N GLN A 81 9.25 9.18 -4.47
CA GLN A 81 8.92 10.60 -4.51
C GLN A 81 8.60 11.02 -5.93
N VAL A 82 7.45 11.68 -6.11
CA VAL A 82 6.94 12.09 -7.43
C VAL A 82 6.47 13.54 -7.41
N SER A 83 6.49 14.20 -8.59
CA SER A 83 5.89 15.50 -8.74
C SER A 83 4.36 15.43 -8.68
N PRO A 84 3.66 16.52 -8.36
CA PRO A 84 2.19 16.54 -8.42
C PRO A 84 1.62 16.19 -9.80
N GLY A 85 2.30 16.58 -10.87
CA GLY A 85 1.89 16.31 -12.26
C GLY A 85 2.02 14.84 -12.65
N ASP A 86 3.02 14.13 -12.08
CA ASP A 86 3.32 12.74 -12.41
C ASP A 86 2.66 11.75 -11.44
N PHE A 87 1.98 12.26 -10.40
CA PHE A 87 1.47 11.41 -9.33
C PHE A 87 0.49 10.35 -9.83
N ALA A 88 -0.49 10.76 -10.65
CA ALA A 88 -1.51 9.84 -11.16
C ALA A 88 -0.90 8.72 -12.02
N THR A 89 0.01 9.07 -12.90
CA THR A 89 0.72 8.13 -13.78
C THR A 89 1.48 7.08 -12.98
N ASN A 90 2.27 7.53 -11.99
CA ASN A 90 3.05 6.61 -11.15
C ASN A 90 2.17 5.76 -10.24
N TRP A 91 1.10 6.32 -9.67
CA TRP A 91 0.18 5.56 -8.85
C TRP A 91 -0.59 4.51 -9.67
N ASN A 92 -1.10 4.87 -10.84
CA ASN A 92 -1.78 3.93 -11.74
C ASN A 92 -0.84 2.80 -12.17
N ALA A 93 0.42 3.10 -12.50
CA ALA A 93 1.44 2.09 -12.79
C ALA A 93 1.66 1.17 -11.59
N ALA A 94 1.78 1.71 -10.38
CA ALA A 94 1.92 0.92 -9.15
C ALA A 94 0.74 -0.02 -8.89
N GLN A 95 -0.49 0.41 -9.21
CA GLN A 95 -1.69 -0.45 -9.11
C GLN A 95 -1.69 -1.58 -10.14
N VAL A 96 -1.25 -1.31 -11.37
CA VAL A 96 -1.07 -2.36 -12.41
C VAL A 96 -0.06 -3.41 -11.96
N ILE A 97 1.05 -2.97 -11.36
CA ILE A 97 2.16 -3.83 -10.93
C ILE A 97 1.78 -4.67 -9.72
N ALA A 98 0.82 -4.23 -8.90
CA ALA A 98 0.53 -4.85 -7.61
C ALA A 98 0.28 -6.37 -7.69
N GLY A 99 -0.47 -6.84 -8.70
CA GLY A 99 -0.69 -8.28 -8.92
C GLY A 99 0.59 -9.03 -9.27
N PRO A 100 1.27 -8.70 -10.38
CA PRO A 100 2.52 -9.36 -10.77
C PRO A 100 3.62 -9.30 -9.70
N GLN A 101 3.78 -8.16 -9.04
CA GLN A 101 4.74 -7.97 -7.95
C GLN A 101 4.43 -8.92 -6.78
N LEU A 102 3.18 -9.04 -6.41
CA LEU A 102 2.76 -9.90 -5.32
C LEU A 102 2.91 -11.38 -5.68
N ALA A 103 2.57 -11.75 -6.92
CA ALA A 103 2.74 -13.11 -7.41
C ALA A 103 4.20 -13.58 -7.30
N LEU A 104 5.14 -12.70 -7.67
CA LEU A 104 6.58 -12.97 -7.60
C LEU A 104 7.11 -12.98 -6.17
N GLY A 105 6.60 -12.08 -5.31
CA GLY A 105 7.15 -11.84 -3.97
C GLY A 105 6.37 -12.48 -2.82
N ALA A 106 5.30 -13.27 -3.07
CA ALA A 106 4.51 -13.91 -2.04
C ALA A 106 5.38 -14.81 -1.13
N ASN A 107 5.27 -14.62 0.18
CA ASN A 107 6.14 -15.31 1.17
C ASN A 107 5.47 -15.45 2.54
N SER A 108 4.14 -15.59 2.61
CA SER A 108 3.44 -15.79 3.88
C SER A 108 2.36 -16.88 3.81
N PRO A 109 2.75 -18.15 3.46
CA PRO A 109 1.77 -19.20 3.25
C PRO A 109 1.19 -19.78 4.56
N PHE A 110 1.81 -19.53 5.71
CA PHE A 110 1.41 -20.12 6.99
C PHE A 110 1.01 -19.07 8.01
N PHE A 111 -0.09 -19.36 8.73
CA PHE A 111 -0.47 -18.58 9.90
C PHE A 111 -1.10 -19.51 10.96
N PHE A 112 -0.60 -19.42 12.20
CA PHE A 112 -0.98 -20.31 13.33
C PHE A 112 -0.95 -21.82 13.00
N GLY A 113 0.05 -22.24 12.20
CA GLY A 113 0.23 -23.65 11.85
C GLY A 113 -0.66 -24.15 10.71
N HIS A 114 -1.48 -23.30 10.09
CA HIS A 114 -2.31 -23.64 8.94
C HIS A 114 -1.68 -23.13 7.65
N GLU A 115 -1.73 -23.96 6.61
CA GLU A 115 -1.39 -23.57 5.24
C GLU A 115 -2.59 -22.88 4.59
N LEU A 116 -2.42 -21.61 4.20
CA LEU A 116 -3.51 -20.77 3.71
C LEU A 116 -3.21 -20.24 2.30
N TRP A 117 -3.23 -18.94 2.09
CA TRP A 117 -2.88 -18.33 0.79
C TRP A 117 -1.36 -18.22 0.64
N SER A 118 -0.85 -18.20 -0.58
CA SER A 118 0.58 -17.93 -0.84
C SER A 118 1.06 -16.62 -0.17
N GLU A 119 0.15 -15.64 -0.09
CA GLU A 119 0.35 -14.41 0.68
C GLU A 119 -0.85 -14.17 1.60
N THR A 120 -0.93 -14.95 2.67
CA THR A 120 -1.99 -14.88 3.68
C THR A 120 -2.12 -13.49 4.31
N ARG A 121 -1.02 -12.74 4.40
CA ARG A 121 -0.97 -11.39 4.96
C ARG A 121 -2.02 -10.45 4.35
N ILE A 122 -2.32 -10.57 3.07
CA ILE A 122 -3.29 -9.71 2.39
C ILE A 122 -4.69 -9.87 2.98
N GLU A 123 -5.16 -11.10 3.11
CA GLU A 123 -6.49 -11.37 3.66
C GLU A 123 -6.51 -11.19 5.19
N LEU A 124 -5.45 -11.65 5.86
CA LEU A 124 -5.31 -11.50 7.31
C LEU A 124 -5.36 -10.02 7.72
N PHE A 125 -4.60 -9.15 7.05
CA PHE A 125 -4.57 -7.73 7.34
C PHE A 125 -5.94 -7.08 7.09
N THR A 126 -6.61 -7.47 6.00
CA THR A 126 -7.94 -6.96 5.66
C THR A 126 -8.96 -7.31 6.74
N GLN A 127 -8.95 -8.55 7.25
CA GLN A 127 -9.88 -8.99 8.28
C GLN A 127 -9.51 -8.47 9.67
N ALA A 128 -8.23 -8.51 10.05
CA ALA A 128 -7.76 -8.12 11.38
C ALA A 128 -7.96 -6.62 11.68
N THR A 129 -8.02 -5.77 10.65
CA THR A 129 -8.24 -4.32 10.80
C THR A 129 -9.68 -3.88 10.49
N ASP A 130 -10.58 -4.83 10.19
CA ASP A 130 -11.97 -4.52 9.87
C ASP A 130 -12.80 -4.30 11.14
N THR A 131 -12.92 -3.05 11.52
CA THR A 131 -13.72 -2.61 12.69
C THR A 131 -15.20 -2.41 12.40
N ARG A 132 -15.68 -2.70 11.17
CA ARG A 132 -17.10 -2.53 10.83
C ARG A 132 -17.95 -3.62 11.50
N PRO A 133 -19.02 -3.25 12.22
CA PRO A 133 -20.01 -4.24 12.65
C PRO A 133 -20.71 -4.85 11.42
N GLU A 134 -21.30 -6.01 11.59
CA GLU A 134 -21.97 -6.75 10.50
C GLU A 134 -23.06 -5.92 9.80
N GLU A 135 -23.74 -5.07 10.55
CA GLU A 135 -24.75 -4.15 10.01
C GLU A 135 -24.13 -3.20 8.94
N LEU A 136 -22.96 -2.61 9.22
CA LEU A 136 -22.31 -1.72 8.27
C LEU A 136 -21.75 -2.47 7.06
N LYS A 137 -21.33 -3.74 7.24
CA LYS A 137 -20.90 -4.58 6.13
C LYS A 137 -22.06 -4.88 5.17
N THR A 138 -23.22 -5.25 5.73
CA THR A 138 -24.44 -5.52 4.94
C THR A 138 -24.98 -4.27 4.25
N GLN A 139 -24.78 -3.10 4.82
CA GLN A 139 -25.11 -1.81 4.19
C GLN A 139 -24.11 -1.39 3.10
N GLY A 140 -23.05 -2.18 2.87
CA GLY A 140 -22.06 -1.90 1.83
C GLY A 140 -21.05 -0.80 2.20
N VAL A 141 -20.91 -0.46 3.47
CA VAL A 141 -19.85 0.45 3.93
C VAL A 141 -18.49 -0.17 3.61
N ARG A 142 -17.59 0.59 3.03
CA ARG A 142 -16.28 0.11 2.58
C ARG A 142 -15.34 -0.23 3.72
N PRO A 143 -14.53 -1.30 3.58
CA PRO A 143 -13.45 -1.59 4.53
C PRO A 143 -12.36 -0.54 4.41
N ARG A 144 -11.62 -0.30 5.51
CA ARG A 144 -10.50 0.65 5.48
C ARG A 144 -9.28 0.12 4.73
N VAL A 145 -9.14 -1.19 4.60
CA VAL A 145 -8.14 -1.84 3.75
C VAL A 145 -8.79 -2.18 2.42
N TRP A 146 -8.31 -1.60 1.35
CA TRP A 146 -8.87 -1.83 0.04
C TRP A 146 -7.88 -1.51 -1.09
N PHE A 147 -8.16 -2.00 -2.29
CA PHE A 147 -7.30 -1.80 -3.44
C PHE A 147 -7.45 -0.39 -4.02
N GLY A 148 -8.65 0.15 -4.07
CA GLY A 148 -9.01 1.46 -4.62
C GLY A 148 -10.33 1.41 -5.37
N GLU A 149 -10.72 2.55 -5.96
CA GLU A 149 -11.99 2.70 -6.70
C GLU A 149 -11.79 2.58 -8.21
N ARG A 150 -10.78 3.28 -8.73
CA ARG A 150 -10.59 3.50 -10.17
C ARG A 150 -9.17 3.98 -10.47
N TRP A 151 -8.84 4.01 -11.75
CA TRP A 151 -7.68 4.78 -12.22
C TRP A 151 -7.88 6.26 -11.89
N ILE A 152 -6.84 6.88 -11.37
CA ILE A 152 -6.90 8.29 -10.96
C ILE A 152 -6.33 9.22 -12.03
N THR A 153 -6.73 10.49 -11.96
CA THR A 153 -6.20 11.56 -12.81
C THR A 153 -5.33 12.54 -12.03
N SER A 154 -5.45 12.53 -10.71
CA SER A 154 -4.67 13.37 -9.80
C SER A 154 -4.64 12.74 -8.40
N ILE A 155 -3.66 13.13 -7.57
CA ILE A 155 -3.63 12.73 -6.14
C ILE A 155 -4.89 13.19 -5.39
N PHE A 156 -5.53 14.25 -5.85
CA PHE A 156 -6.76 14.78 -5.27
C PHE A 156 -7.88 13.73 -5.27
N ASP A 157 -7.99 12.90 -6.31
CA ASP A 157 -8.98 11.82 -6.39
C ASP A 157 -8.92 10.91 -5.16
N LEU A 158 -7.70 10.57 -4.70
CA LEU A 158 -7.50 9.68 -3.53
C LEU A 158 -7.86 10.35 -2.20
N PHE A 159 -7.56 11.64 -2.05
CA PHE A 159 -7.93 12.37 -0.84
C PHE A 159 -9.43 12.69 -0.81
N GLU A 160 -10.05 12.97 -1.95
CA GLU A 160 -11.50 13.09 -2.07
C GLU A 160 -12.20 11.78 -1.68
N GLU A 161 -11.71 10.62 -2.15
CA GLU A 161 -12.22 9.30 -1.74
C GLU A 161 -12.12 9.10 -0.22
N ASN A 162 -11.02 9.53 0.40
CA ASN A 162 -10.85 9.44 1.85
C ASN A 162 -11.97 10.18 2.59
N VAL A 163 -12.25 11.42 2.19
CA VAL A 163 -13.31 12.23 2.82
C VAL A 163 -14.71 11.68 2.52
N ARG A 164 -14.92 11.17 1.30
CA ARG A 164 -16.23 10.68 0.85
C ARG A 164 -16.65 9.38 1.53
N TYR A 165 -15.70 8.46 1.74
CA TYR A 165 -16.04 7.08 2.12
C TYR A 165 -15.64 6.70 3.55
N PHE A 166 -14.76 7.46 4.19
CA PHE A 166 -14.21 7.08 5.49
C PHE A 166 -14.42 8.17 6.53
N PRO A 167 -15.21 7.93 7.59
CA PRO A 167 -15.31 8.86 8.70
C PRO A 167 -13.96 8.97 9.43
N SER A 168 -13.67 10.14 10.00
CA SER A 168 -12.48 10.31 10.83
C SER A 168 -12.55 9.41 12.07
N LEU A 169 -11.46 8.67 12.34
CA LEU A 169 -11.34 7.85 13.56
C LEU A 169 -10.72 8.63 14.72
N LEU A 170 -9.87 9.59 14.41
CA LEU A 170 -9.12 10.38 15.37
C LEU A 170 -9.53 11.85 15.22
N PRO A 171 -10.32 12.41 16.12
CA PRO A 171 -10.84 13.77 16.02
C PRO A 171 -9.84 14.80 16.57
N GLU A 172 -8.59 14.71 16.12
CA GLU A 172 -7.57 15.69 16.45
C GLU A 172 -7.56 16.80 15.39
N LEU A 173 -7.58 18.04 15.85
CA LEU A 173 -7.53 19.24 15.03
C LEU A 173 -6.27 20.03 15.39
N SER A 174 -5.66 20.64 14.39
CA SER A 174 -4.57 21.60 14.57
C SER A 174 -5.11 23.04 14.47
N ASP A 175 -4.35 23.98 15.01
CA ASP A 175 -4.67 25.40 14.86
C ASP A 175 -4.17 25.97 13.52
N GLU A 176 -3.65 25.13 12.61
CA GLU A 176 -3.15 25.54 11.31
C GLU A 176 -4.30 25.89 10.36
N ASP A 177 -4.28 27.10 9.82
CA ASP A 177 -5.09 27.47 8.64
C ASP A 177 -4.23 27.29 7.38
N PRO A 178 -4.45 26.23 6.59
CA PRO A 178 -3.63 25.97 5.40
C PRO A 178 -3.68 27.07 4.36
N VAL A 179 -4.80 27.79 4.25
CA VAL A 179 -4.97 28.89 3.30
C VAL A 179 -4.16 30.10 3.75
N ALA A 180 -4.19 30.41 5.05
CA ALA A 180 -3.38 31.48 5.62
C ALA A 180 -1.87 31.17 5.51
N GLU A 181 -1.46 29.92 5.73
CA GLU A 181 -0.06 29.49 5.55
C GLU A 181 0.39 29.72 4.09
N LEU A 182 -0.41 29.29 3.10
CA LEU A 182 -0.11 29.50 1.69
C LEU A 182 -0.06 31.00 1.33
N ALA A 183 -1.00 31.79 1.83
CA ALA A 183 -1.02 33.25 1.61
C ALA A 183 0.22 33.95 2.20
N ALA A 184 0.77 33.41 3.27
CA ALA A 184 1.99 33.89 3.90
C ALA A 184 3.30 33.30 3.27
N GLY A 185 3.17 32.53 2.17
CA GLY A 185 4.31 31.91 1.49
C GLY A 185 4.93 30.74 2.26
N ARG A 186 4.20 30.16 3.22
CA ARG A 186 4.64 29.01 3.98
C ARG A 186 3.96 27.72 3.48
N THR A 187 4.61 26.60 3.70
CA THR A 187 4.07 25.26 3.35
C THR A 187 3.19 24.75 4.48
N PRO A 188 1.88 24.50 4.25
CA PRO A 188 1.01 23.93 5.27
C PRO A 188 1.39 22.48 5.56
N LYS A 189 1.29 22.07 6.83
CA LYS A 189 1.58 20.70 7.28
C LYS A 189 0.44 19.74 6.96
N LEU A 190 -0.79 20.23 6.87
CA LEU A 190 -2.00 19.45 6.62
C LEU A 190 -2.15 18.28 7.60
N SER A 191 -2.03 18.56 8.89
CA SER A 191 -1.97 17.52 9.94
C SER A 191 -3.20 16.63 9.94
N GLU A 192 -4.40 17.17 9.77
CA GLU A 192 -5.66 16.42 9.72
C GLU A 192 -5.73 15.50 8.50
N LEU A 193 -5.33 16.00 7.33
CA LEU A 193 -5.28 15.19 6.10
C LEU A 193 -4.30 14.02 6.28
N ARG A 194 -3.13 14.27 6.84
CA ARG A 194 -2.09 13.24 7.08
C ARG A 194 -2.59 12.20 8.07
N LEU A 195 -3.19 12.65 9.18
CA LEU A 195 -3.75 11.77 10.21
C LEU A 195 -4.87 10.91 9.65
N HIS A 196 -5.84 11.52 8.95
CA HIS A 196 -6.95 10.81 8.34
C HIS A 196 -6.47 9.79 7.30
N ASN A 197 -5.58 10.21 6.39
CA ASN A 197 -4.96 9.32 5.39
C ASN A 197 -4.20 8.16 6.05
N GLY A 198 -3.56 8.39 7.20
CA GLY A 198 -2.88 7.37 7.99
C GLY A 198 -3.80 6.26 8.51
N THR A 199 -5.10 6.53 8.68
CA THR A 199 -6.11 5.56 9.15
C THR A 199 -6.77 4.76 8.02
N ILE A 200 -6.39 4.99 6.76
CA ILE A 200 -6.93 4.32 5.58
C ILE A 200 -5.80 3.55 4.91
N TYR A 201 -5.98 2.24 4.77
CA TYR A 201 -4.93 1.35 4.29
C TYR A 201 -5.13 1.03 2.80
N ARG A 202 -4.38 1.75 1.95
CA ARG A 202 -4.23 1.39 0.54
C ARG A 202 -2.93 0.63 0.33
N TRP A 203 -2.93 -0.36 -0.53
CA TRP A 203 -1.73 -1.12 -0.89
C TRP A 203 -0.69 -0.26 -1.62
N ASN A 204 -1.15 0.77 -2.35
CA ASN A 204 -0.33 1.89 -2.81
C ASN A 204 -0.90 3.17 -2.19
N ARG A 205 -0.28 3.64 -1.11
CA ARG A 205 -0.77 4.79 -0.33
C ARG A 205 -0.23 6.10 -0.88
N PRO A 206 -1.08 7.12 -1.10
CA PRO A 206 -0.61 8.48 -1.35
C PRO A 206 -0.06 9.06 -0.05
N VAL A 207 1.08 9.71 -0.12
CA VAL A 207 1.69 10.38 1.04
C VAL A 207 2.01 11.81 0.68
N TYR A 208 1.46 12.75 1.45
CA TYR A 208 1.93 14.13 1.54
C TYR A 208 2.75 14.27 2.81
N ASP A 209 3.90 14.92 2.71
CA ASP A 209 4.72 15.22 3.89
C ASP A 209 5.53 16.51 3.69
N VAL A 210 6.01 17.08 4.79
CA VAL A 210 6.82 18.31 4.80
C VAL A 210 8.09 18.07 5.59
N VAL A 211 9.24 18.17 4.93
CA VAL A 211 10.56 18.01 5.55
C VAL A 211 11.38 19.27 5.34
N GLY A 212 11.84 19.89 6.42
CA GLY A 212 12.59 21.13 6.33
C GLY A 212 11.82 22.29 5.66
N GLY A 213 10.50 22.33 5.82
CA GLY A 213 9.62 23.34 5.20
C GLY A 213 9.33 23.09 3.70
N ARG A 214 9.82 21.97 3.13
CA ARG A 214 9.61 21.62 1.72
C ARG A 214 8.55 20.52 1.61
N PRO A 215 7.45 20.74 0.89
CA PRO A 215 6.43 19.71 0.68
C PRO A 215 6.93 18.68 -0.35
N HIS A 216 6.50 17.46 -0.18
CA HIS A 216 6.73 16.41 -1.16
C HIS A 216 5.60 15.39 -1.17
N LEU A 217 5.43 14.75 -2.32
CA LEU A 217 4.49 13.66 -2.54
C LEU A 217 5.25 12.35 -2.76
N ARG A 218 4.70 11.26 -2.25
CA ARG A 218 5.24 9.91 -2.48
C ARG A 218 4.11 8.94 -2.79
N VAL A 219 4.40 7.98 -3.66
CA VAL A 219 3.68 6.71 -3.73
C VAL A 219 4.38 5.75 -2.80
N GLU A 220 3.67 5.24 -1.80
CA GLU A 220 4.15 4.24 -0.87
C GLU A 220 3.56 2.88 -1.22
N ASN A 221 4.37 2.01 -1.82
CA ASN A 221 3.99 0.64 -2.13
C ASN A 221 4.16 -0.24 -0.88
N ARG A 222 3.08 -0.89 -0.44
CA ARG A 222 2.98 -1.73 0.75
C ARG A 222 2.60 -3.18 0.40
N VAL A 223 2.67 -3.50 -0.88
CA VAL A 223 2.20 -4.78 -1.45
C VAL A 223 3.03 -5.96 -0.96
N LEU A 224 4.36 -5.80 -0.93
CA LEU A 224 5.28 -6.91 -0.67
C LEU A 224 5.37 -7.30 0.81
N PRO A 225 5.43 -8.61 1.11
CA PRO A 225 5.87 -9.09 2.42
C PRO A 225 7.36 -8.82 2.65
N ALA A 226 7.83 -9.10 3.85
CA ALA A 226 9.26 -9.29 4.07
C ALA A 226 9.73 -10.50 3.26
N GLY A 227 10.79 -10.35 2.51
CA GLY A 227 11.41 -11.46 1.75
C GLY A 227 12.22 -12.39 2.65
N PRO A 228 12.56 -13.60 2.18
CA PRO A 228 13.32 -14.57 2.96
C PRO A 228 14.76 -14.09 3.23
N THR A 229 15.34 -13.31 2.33
CA THR A 229 16.67 -12.70 2.51
C THR A 229 16.68 -11.23 2.07
N VAL A 230 17.74 -10.51 2.46
CA VAL A 230 17.97 -9.13 2.00
C VAL A 230 18.13 -9.06 0.47
N LEU A 231 18.73 -10.10 -0.12
CA LEU A 231 18.90 -10.16 -1.56
C LEU A 231 17.56 -10.26 -2.30
N ASP A 232 16.64 -11.09 -1.79
CA ASP A 232 15.30 -11.22 -2.36
C ASP A 232 14.52 -9.89 -2.25
N MET A 233 14.64 -9.21 -1.10
CA MET A 233 14.00 -7.90 -0.91
C MET A 233 14.57 -6.85 -1.88
N LEU A 234 15.88 -6.85 -2.13
CA LEU A 234 16.51 -5.96 -3.11
C LEU A 234 16.08 -6.29 -4.53
N ALA A 235 16.01 -7.59 -4.89
CA ALA A 235 15.55 -8.03 -6.21
C ALA A 235 14.08 -7.63 -6.45
N ASN A 236 13.21 -7.85 -5.48
CA ASN A 236 11.80 -7.42 -5.54
C ASN A 236 11.66 -5.89 -5.65
N SER A 237 12.52 -5.14 -4.96
CA SER A 237 12.57 -3.68 -5.07
C SER A 237 13.01 -3.23 -6.46
N ALA A 238 14.05 -3.85 -7.00
CA ALA A 238 14.55 -3.55 -8.33
C ALA A 238 13.50 -3.85 -9.40
N PHE A 239 12.82 -5.00 -9.30
CA PHE A 239 11.70 -5.34 -10.18
C PHE A 239 10.60 -4.28 -10.15
N TYR A 240 10.17 -3.87 -8.95
CA TYR A 240 9.15 -2.84 -8.78
C TYR A 240 9.55 -1.51 -9.40
N TYR A 241 10.73 -0.97 -9.04
CA TYR A 241 11.15 0.34 -9.53
C TYR A 241 11.40 0.36 -11.03
N GLY A 242 12.01 -0.70 -11.56
CA GLY A 242 12.23 -0.83 -12.99
C GLY A 242 10.93 -0.89 -13.78
N LEU A 243 10.01 -1.74 -13.35
CA LEU A 243 8.72 -1.90 -14.01
C LEU A 243 7.86 -0.62 -13.88
N LEU A 244 7.88 0.01 -12.71
CA LEU A 244 7.18 1.27 -12.47
C LEU A 244 7.65 2.35 -13.44
N ARG A 245 8.97 2.51 -13.60
CA ARG A 245 9.55 3.48 -14.52
C ARG A 245 9.12 3.22 -15.96
N ALA A 246 9.28 1.99 -16.42
CA ALA A 246 8.93 1.64 -17.80
C ALA A 246 7.45 1.85 -18.12
N LEU A 247 6.55 1.49 -17.18
CA LEU A 247 5.11 1.67 -17.38
C LEU A 247 4.65 3.12 -17.24
N ALA A 248 5.29 3.91 -16.38
CA ALA A 248 4.94 5.32 -16.21
C ALA A 248 5.38 6.18 -17.40
N ASP A 249 6.44 5.81 -18.08
CA ASP A 249 6.96 6.56 -19.23
C ASP A 249 6.35 6.11 -20.57
N ASP A 250 5.47 5.09 -20.59
CA ASP A 250 4.83 4.63 -21.84
C ASP A 250 3.81 5.66 -22.35
N ASP A 251 3.97 6.12 -23.58
CA ASP A 251 3.06 7.04 -24.27
C ASP A 251 1.63 6.49 -24.42
N ARG A 252 1.46 5.17 -24.30
CA ARG A 252 0.17 4.47 -24.34
C ARG A 252 -0.04 3.63 -23.09
N PRO A 253 -0.34 4.28 -21.96
CA PRO A 253 -0.36 3.64 -20.66
C PRO A 253 -1.23 2.38 -20.63
N ILE A 254 -0.72 1.32 -20.03
CA ILE A 254 -1.38 0.00 -20.01
C ILE A 254 -2.76 0.05 -19.32
N TRP A 255 -2.96 0.92 -18.34
CA TRP A 255 -4.26 1.10 -17.68
C TRP A 255 -5.37 1.66 -18.58
N THR A 256 -5.04 2.12 -19.78
CA THR A 256 -6.06 2.42 -20.81
C THR A 256 -6.65 1.17 -21.45
N LYS A 257 -6.00 0.01 -21.30
CA LYS A 257 -6.39 -1.29 -21.85
C LYS A 257 -6.68 -2.33 -20.78
N LEU A 258 -6.29 -2.07 -19.54
CA LEU A 258 -6.54 -2.90 -18.37
C LEU A 258 -7.59 -2.22 -17.50
N SER A 259 -8.74 -2.86 -17.27
CA SER A 259 -9.72 -2.30 -16.33
C SER A 259 -9.20 -2.35 -14.89
N PHE A 260 -9.60 -1.37 -14.07
CA PHE A 260 -9.22 -1.33 -12.65
C PHE A 260 -9.64 -2.62 -11.91
N ALA A 261 -10.84 -3.10 -12.18
CA ALA A 261 -11.33 -4.36 -11.63
C ALA A 261 -10.49 -5.60 -12.06
N ALA A 262 -9.87 -5.57 -13.26
CA ALA A 262 -8.96 -6.64 -13.66
C ALA A 262 -7.63 -6.56 -12.89
N ALA A 263 -7.10 -5.36 -12.64
CA ALA A 263 -5.92 -5.18 -11.80
C ALA A 263 -6.17 -5.64 -10.36
N GLU A 264 -7.35 -5.35 -9.79
CA GLU A 264 -7.74 -5.83 -8.47
C GLU A 264 -7.89 -7.36 -8.42
N ARG A 265 -8.51 -7.98 -9.44
CA ARG A 265 -8.57 -9.45 -9.53
C ARG A 265 -7.19 -10.08 -9.64
N ASN A 266 -6.28 -9.49 -10.41
CA ASN A 266 -4.90 -9.93 -10.50
C ASN A 266 -4.21 -9.90 -9.13
N PHE A 267 -4.39 -8.81 -8.39
CA PHE A 267 -3.84 -8.66 -7.04
C PHE A 267 -4.37 -9.74 -6.09
N ARG A 268 -5.69 -10.00 -6.12
CA ARG A 268 -6.30 -11.04 -5.28
C ARG A 268 -5.87 -12.45 -5.68
N ALA A 269 -5.80 -12.75 -6.98
CA ALA A 269 -5.30 -14.03 -7.49
C ALA A 269 -3.85 -14.26 -7.08
N ALA A 270 -3.00 -13.22 -7.19
CA ALA A 270 -1.61 -13.27 -6.76
C ALA A 270 -1.46 -13.55 -5.26
N ALA A 271 -2.32 -12.95 -4.42
CA ALA A 271 -2.33 -13.24 -2.98
C ALA A 271 -2.69 -14.70 -2.69
N GLN A 272 -3.66 -15.26 -3.41
CA GLN A 272 -4.10 -16.64 -3.20
C GLN A 272 -3.11 -17.68 -3.70
N TYR A 273 -2.56 -17.48 -4.89
CA TYR A 273 -1.84 -18.51 -5.64
C TYR A 273 -0.36 -18.19 -5.87
N GLY A 274 0.12 -17.02 -5.46
CA GLY A 274 1.52 -16.61 -5.65
C GLY A 274 1.92 -16.70 -7.12
N ILE A 275 3.06 -17.35 -7.38
CA ILE A 275 3.61 -17.50 -8.74
C ILE A 275 2.77 -18.36 -9.66
N ASP A 276 1.91 -19.22 -9.11
CA ASP A 276 0.98 -20.07 -9.85
C ASP A 276 -0.31 -19.33 -10.25
N ALA A 277 -0.46 -18.06 -9.86
CA ALA A 277 -1.63 -17.25 -10.19
C ALA A 277 -1.80 -17.08 -11.70
N ARG A 278 -3.06 -17.09 -12.15
CA ARG A 278 -3.41 -16.63 -13.50
C ARG A 278 -3.80 -15.17 -13.44
N LEU A 279 -3.17 -14.37 -14.28
CA LEU A 279 -3.33 -12.92 -14.35
C LEU A 279 -3.87 -12.53 -15.72
N TYR A 280 -4.77 -11.59 -15.77
CA TYR A 280 -5.18 -10.98 -17.03
C TYR A 280 -4.19 -9.87 -17.41
N TRP A 281 -3.61 -9.95 -18.61
CA TRP A 281 -2.72 -8.93 -19.12
C TRP A 281 -3.06 -8.53 -20.55
N PRO A 282 -3.15 -7.23 -20.88
CA PRO A 282 -3.45 -6.77 -22.24
C PRO A 282 -2.46 -7.33 -23.25
N GLY A 283 -3.00 -7.92 -24.34
CA GLY A 283 -2.20 -8.58 -25.36
C GLY A 283 -1.93 -10.07 -25.13
N TYR A 284 -2.03 -10.54 -23.89
CA TYR A 284 -1.86 -11.97 -23.53
C TYR A 284 -3.18 -12.65 -23.15
N GLY A 285 -4.17 -11.87 -22.67
CA GLY A 285 -5.36 -12.45 -22.03
C GLY A 285 -5.04 -13.03 -20.65
N GLU A 286 -5.63 -14.18 -20.33
CA GLU A 286 -5.32 -14.92 -19.09
C GLU A 286 -4.02 -15.72 -19.27
N VAL A 287 -3.00 -15.36 -18.52
CA VAL A 287 -1.64 -15.94 -18.57
C VAL A 287 -1.18 -16.30 -17.16
N THR A 288 -0.30 -17.29 -17.02
CA THR A 288 0.30 -17.58 -15.71
C THR A 288 1.29 -16.50 -15.30
N ALA A 289 1.44 -16.26 -14.00
CA ALA A 289 2.27 -15.16 -13.51
C ALA A 289 3.76 -15.38 -13.86
N ASP A 290 4.26 -16.61 -13.80
CA ASP A 290 5.62 -16.97 -14.17
C ASP A 290 5.90 -16.68 -15.65
N GLU A 291 4.99 -17.09 -16.54
CA GLU A 291 5.11 -16.82 -17.97
C GLU A 291 5.11 -15.32 -18.27
N LEU A 292 4.16 -14.57 -17.69
CA LEU A 292 4.07 -13.12 -17.84
C LEU A 292 5.32 -12.42 -17.32
N VAL A 293 5.81 -12.79 -16.14
CA VAL A 293 7.00 -12.20 -15.55
C VAL A 293 8.23 -12.46 -16.40
N LEU A 294 8.47 -13.72 -16.79
CA LEU A 294 9.68 -14.09 -17.53
C LEU A 294 9.72 -13.52 -18.95
N ARG A 295 8.58 -13.51 -19.65
CA ARG A 295 8.53 -13.11 -21.07
C ARG A 295 8.40 -11.61 -21.27
N GLU A 296 7.72 -10.93 -20.38
CA GLU A 296 7.34 -9.53 -20.57
C GLU A 296 7.89 -8.62 -19.47
N LEU A 297 7.52 -8.88 -18.19
CA LEU A 297 7.71 -7.90 -17.16
C LEU A 297 9.15 -7.79 -16.67
N LEU A 298 9.88 -8.87 -16.61
CA LEU A 298 11.28 -8.84 -16.20
C LEU A 298 12.19 -8.13 -17.23
N PRO A 299 12.09 -8.40 -18.54
CA PRO A 299 12.75 -7.58 -19.54
C PRO A 299 12.40 -6.10 -19.47
N LEU A 300 11.10 -5.79 -19.28
CA LEU A 300 10.62 -4.42 -19.16
C LEU A 300 11.15 -3.73 -17.90
N ALA A 301 11.23 -4.45 -16.77
CA ALA A 301 11.81 -3.93 -15.54
C ALA A 301 13.32 -3.63 -15.70
N HIS A 302 14.06 -4.48 -16.39
CA HIS A 302 15.47 -4.22 -16.72
C HIS A 302 15.64 -2.96 -17.58
N GLU A 303 14.76 -2.74 -18.55
CA GLU A 303 14.80 -1.52 -19.37
C GLU A 303 14.52 -0.28 -18.51
N GLY A 304 13.49 -0.31 -17.68
CA GLY A 304 13.17 0.80 -16.77
C GLY A 304 14.30 1.10 -15.78
N LEU A 305 15.01 0.07 -15.26
CA LEU A 305 16.18 0.29 -14.41
C LEU A 305 17.32 1.01 -15.14
N ARG A 306 17.57 0.70 -16.41
CA ARG A 306 18.59 1.41 -17.21
C ARG A 306 18.26 2.89 -17.39
N GLN A 307 16.98 3.25 -17.40
CA GLN A 307 16.54 4.65 -17.49
C GLN A 307 16.77 5.43 -16.19
N TRP A 308 16.96 4.76 -15.06
CA TRP A 308 17.33 5.40 -13.80
C TRP A 308 18.86 5.71 -13.74
N GLY A 309 19.70 5.12 -14.56
CA GLY A 309 21.16 5.25 -14.60
C GLY A 309 21.78 4.11 -13.84
#